data_d5368954922ef6ad7a18fe1a866ea3ba
#
_entry.id   d5368954922ef6ad7a18fe1a866ea3ba
#
_cell.length_a   1.000
_cell.length_b   1.000
_cell.length_c   1.000
_cell.angle_alpha   90.00
_cell.angle_beta   90.00
_cell.angle_gamma   90.00
#
_symmetry.space_group_name_H-M   'P 1'
#
loop_
_entity.id
_entity.type
_entity.pdbx_description
1 polymer ?
#
loop_
_entity_poly.entity_id
_entity_poly.type
_entity_poly.pdbx_seq_one_letter_code
_entity_poly.pdbx_strand_id
1 'polypeptide(L)'
;MEFTRRHAIGSVASFLGLSAGFRTTEADDLTPIRVGTVSTDPGMQPFYARDLGFFKDAGFDANVAILNNASNIVVAISAGSLDVGQASVSPVALAHQHGISIRFIAASGIYTGPIGNTILMVSKKSTITSGADLSGKTIAIGILKDLTQFEASTWIDETGGDSKTVRFIEVRISEMPAVLEEGRVDAAVLIEPFVTTAKTTAKVLANLSDTMGGPYIISGWVSSDDWIRRNPEVVKRYAAVMKRAGIWANAHPKESADILVRYSKIRPDVA
;
A
#
# COMPACT_ATOMS: atom_id res chain seq x y z
N MET A 1 83.88 38.48 -19.13
CA MET A 1 83.73 39.86 -18.67
C MET A 1 82.41 39.92 -17.92
N GLU A 2 82.57 39.84 -16.64
CA GLU A 2 82.48 40.85 -15.61
C GLU A 2 81.04 41.34 -15.33
N PHE A 3 80.61 40.99 -14.12
CA PHE A 3 80.13 41.83 -13.01
C PHE A 3 78.79 42.56 -13.30
N THR A 4 77.84 42.60 -12.38
CA THR A 4 77.88 42.92 -10.92
C THR A 4 76.55 42.57 -10.26
N ARG A 5 76.65 42.16 -9.00
CA ARG A 5 75.60 42.10 -7.97
C ARG A 5 75.01 43.47 -7.69
N ARG A 6 73.72 43.54 -7.40
CA ARG A 6 73.26 44.41 -6.29
C ARG A 6 71.97 43.89 -5.66
N HIS A 7 71.99 43.82 -4.34
CA HIS A 7 70.98 43.51 -3.40
C HIS A 7 69.86 44.54 -3.38
N ALA A 8 68.60 44.16 -3.17
CA ALA A 8 67.60 44.97 -2.47
C ALA A 8 66.70 44.06 -1.65
N ILE A 9 66.68 44.39 -0.39
CA ILE A 9 65.87 43.86 0.73
C ILE A 9 64.46 44.42 0.58
N GLY A 10 63.45 43.61 0.91
CA GLY A 10 62.21 44.24 1.34
C GLY A 10 60.95 43.47 1.19
N SER A 11 60.41 43.11 2.31
CA SER A 11 58.99 42.94 2.65
C SER A 11 58.40 41.54 2.55
N VAL A 12 58.43 40.87 3.69
CA VAL A 12 57.54 39.76 4.06
C VAL A 12 56.13 40.31 4.21
N ALA A 13 55.25 40.04 3.28
CA ALA A 13 53.82 40.21 3.44
C ALA A 13 53.22 38.88 3.88
N SER A 14 52.87 38.80 5.18
CA SER A 14 52.11 37.70 5.74
C SER A 14 50.70 37.71 5.16
N PHE A 15 50.43 36.82 4.21
CA PHE A 15 49.06 36.50 3.81
C PHE A 15 48.47 35.51 4.85
N LEU A 16 47.68 36.02 5.76
CA LEU A 16 46.74 35.27 6.56
C LEU A 16 45.69 34.70 5.55
N GLY A 17 45.91 33.48 5.14
CA GLY A 17 44.93 32.71 4.38
C GLY A 17 43.75 32.38 5.28
N LEU A 18 42.62 33.10 5.11
CA LEU A 18 41.32 32.63 5.53
C LEU A 18 41.00 31.37 4.70
N SER A 19 41.30 30.20 5.24
CA SER A 19 40.72 28.95 4.76
C SER A 19 39.26 28.95 5.15
N ALA A 20 38.42 29.52 4.28
CA ALA A 20 36.99 29.24 4.28
C ALA A 20 36.86 27.74 4.04
N GLY A 21 36.62 27.00 5.13
CA GLY A 21 36.26 25.60 5.07
C GLY A 21 34.98 25.49 4.27
N PHE A 22 35.09 25.13 2.98
CA PHE A 22 33.99 24.56 2.25
C PHE A 22 33.60 23.29 3.01
N ARG A 23 32.57 23.39 3.88
CA ARG A 23 31.80 22.22 4.25
C ARG A 23 31.20 21.70 2.95
N THR A 24 31.82 20.70 2.34
CA THR A 24 31.14 19.81 1.45
C THR A 24 29.99 19.23 2.27
N THR A 25 28.78 19.67 2.04
CA THR A 25 27.60 18.91 2.39
C THR A 25 27.79 17.57 1.68
N GLU A 26 28.23 16.52 2.43
CA GLU A 26 28.07 15.16 2.01
C GLU A 26 26.59 15.06 1.58
N ALA A 27 26.37 14.78 0.31
CA ALA A 27 25.04 14.36 -0.13
C ALA A 27 24.74 13.14 0.74
N ASP A 28 23.75 13.26 1.63
CA ASP A 28 23.31 12.17 2.48
C ASP A 28 23.06 10.98 1.54
N ASP A 29 23.88 9.94 1.62
CA ASP A 29 23.71 8.70 0.85
C ASP A 29 22.43 8.04 1.31
N LEU A 30 21.34 8.34 0.58
CA LEU A 30 20.02 7.81 0.88
C LEU A 30 20.06 6.29 0.73
N THR A 31 19.49 5.58 1.68
CA THR A 31 19.35 4.12 1.64
C THR A 31 18.29 3.76 0.59
N PRO A 32 18.64 3.06 -0.50
CA PRO A 32 17.65 2.63 -1.48
C PRO A 32 16.72 1.59 -0.85
N ILE A 33 15.40 1.72 -1.12
CA ILE A 33 14.39 0.77 -0.66
C ILE A 33 13.33 0.55 -1.75
N ARG A 34 13.06 -0.73 -2.08
CA ARG A 34 12.07 -1.14 -3.07
C ARG A 34 10.78 -1.54 -2.36
N VAL A 35 9.72 -0.77 -2.61
CA VAL A 35 8.44 -0.90 -1.92
C VAL A 35 7.36 -1.33 -2.89
N GLY A 36 6.67 -2.45 -2.61
CA GLY A 36 5.50 -2.91 -3.33
C GLY A 36 4.21 -2.55 -2.62
N THR A 37 3.21 -2.07 -3.35
CA THR A 37 1.89 -1.77 -2.79
C THR A 37 0.77 -2.10 -3.78
N VAL A 38 -0.48 -2.00 -3.32
CA VAL A 38 -1.68 -2.10 -4.16
C VAL A 38 -2.41 -0.74 -4.17
N SER A 39 -3.23 -0.50 -5.20
CA SER A 39 -3.94 0.78 -5.39
C SER A 39 -5.19 0.90 -4.52
N THR A 40 -5.06 0.64 -3.22
CA THR A 40 -6.13 0.75 -2.24
C THR A 40 -5.80 1.83 -1.23
N ASP A 41 -6.78 2.37 -0.51
CA ASP A 41 -6.53 3.44 0.45
C ASP A 41 -5.43 3.08 1.48
N PRO A 42 -5.44 1.92 2.16
CA PRO A 42 -4.33 1.55 3.04
C PRO A 42 -2.98 1.38 2.31
N GLY A 43 -3.00 1.15 1.01
CA GLY A 43 -1.82 1.01 0.16
C GLY A 43 -1.16 2.33 -0.24
N MET A 44 -1.80 3.47 0.02
CA MET A 44 -1.29 4.78 -0.39
C MET A 44 -0.23 5.37 0.54
N GLN A 45 -0.01 4.83 1.73
CA GLN A 45 0.97 5.35 2.69
C GLN A 45 2.36 5.66 2.08
N PRO A 46 2.97 4.82 1.22
CA PRO A 46 4.27 5.14 0.61
C PRO A 46 4.22 6.34 -0.35
N PHE A 47 3.08 6.56 -0.99
CA PHE A 47 2.92 7.72 -1.88
C PHE A 47 2.77 9.00 -1.07
N TYR A 48 2.03 8.98 0.04
CA TYR A 48 2.01 10.08 1.00
C TYR A 48 3.43 10.38 1.52
N ALA A 49 4.14 9.34 1.96
CA ALA A 49 5.50 9.49 2.47
C ALA A 49 6.48 10.05 1.42
N ARG A 50 6.32 9.67 0.14
CA ARG A 50 7.15 10.16 -0.94
C ARG A 50 6.86 11.62 -1.27
N ASP A 51 5.58 11.97 -1.48
CA ASP A 51 5.17 13.30 -1.92
C ASP A 51 5.39 14.36 -0.81
N LEU A 52 5.33 13.94 0.46
CA LEU A 52 5.57 14.80 1.61
C LEU A 52 7.03 14.80 2.10
N GLY A 53 7.93 14.10 1.41
CA GLY A 53 9.33 14.05 1.76
C GLY A 53 9.70 13.17 2.95
N PHE A 54 8.76 12.44 3.58
CA PHE A 54 9.01 11.65 4.78
C PHE A 54 10.05 10.54 4.58
N PHE A 55 10.16 10.00 3.37
CA PHE A 55 11.21 9.04 3.04
C PHE A 55 12.59 9.71 3.06
N LYS A 56 12.72 10.89 2.46
CA LYS A 56 13.98 11.66 2.47
C LYS A 56 14.39 12.06 3.89
N ASP A 57 13.43 12.55 4.68
CA ASP A 57 13.65 12.88 6.10
C ASP A 57 14.18 11.70 6.91
N ALA A 58 13.79 10.48 6.54
CA ALA A 58 14.23 9.23 7.16
C ALA A 58 15.47 8.61 6.48
N GLY A 59 16.11 9.30 5.52
CA GLY A 59 17.30 8.85 4.82
C GLY A 59 17.04 7.74 3.82
N PHE A 60 15.86 7.72 3.15
CA PHE A 60 15.51 6.74 2.11
C PHE A 60 15.41 7.35 0.71
N ASP A 61 15.96 6.62 -0.27
CA ASP A 61 15.58 6.72 -1.68
C ASP A 61 14.58 5.59 -1.99
N ALA A 62 13.28 5.92 -1.97
CA ALA A 62 12.21 4.94 -2.07
C ALA A 62 11.68 4.80 -3.50
N ASN A 63 11.83 3.59 -4.06
CA ASN A 63 11.19 3.19 -5.30
C ASN A 63 9.87 2.46 -4.98
N VAL A 64 8.73 3.09 -5.28
CA VAL A 64 7.39 2.56 -4.97
C VAL A 64 6.72 2.06 -6.25
N ALA A 65 6.34 0.79 -6.26
CA ALA A 65 5.64 0.15 -7.36
C ALA A 65 4.25 -0.36 -6.94
N ILE A 66 3.24 -0.16 -7.79
CA ILE A 66 1.91 -0.73 -7.62
C ILE A 66 1.87 -2.08 -8.32
N LEU A 67 1.50 -3.13 -7.59
CA LEU A 67 1.30 -4.49 -8.09
C LEU A 67 -0.19 -4.83 -8.15
N ASN A 68 -0.53 -5.91 -8.84
CA ASN A 68 -1.93 -6.29 -9.07
C ASN A 68 -2.67 -6.69 -7.77
N ASN A 69 -1.97 -7.42 -6.88
CA ASN A 69 -2.52 -7.89 -5.61
C ASN A 69 -1.39 -8.22 -4.60
N ALA A 70 -1.78 -8.50 -3.35
CA ALA A 70 -0.86 -8.80 -2.27
C ALA A 70 -0.08 -10.12 -2.47
N SER A 71 -0.65 -11.12 -3.15
CA SER A 71 0.05 -12.38 -3.44
C SER A 71 1.26 -12.14 -4.34
N ASN A 72 1.13 -11.28 -5.36
CA ASN A 72 2.24 -10.89 -6.22
C ASN A 72 3.34 -10.15 -5.45
N ILE A 73 2.96 -9.34 -4.46
CA ILE A 73 3.92 -8.65 -3.57
C ILE A 73 4.70 -9.67 -2.74
N VAL A 74 4.01 -10.65 -2.13
CA VAL A 74 4.63 -11.73 -1.34
C VAL A 74 5.64 -12.51 -2.19
N VAL A 75 5.28 -12.87 -3.42
CA VAL A 75 6.19 -13.53 -4.38
C VAL A 75 7.41 -12.65 -4.69
N ALA A 76 7.21 -11.37 -4.96
CA ALA A 76 8.30 -10.43 -5.27
C ALA A 76 9.27 -10.23 -4.09
N ILE A 77 8.77 -10.20 -2.85
CA ILE A 77 9.59 -10.17 -1.64
C ILE A 77 10.39 -11.47 -1.50
N SER A 78 9.74 -12.63 -1.71
CA SER A 78 10.40 -13.94 -1.63
C SER A 78 11.52 -14.09 -2.67
N ALA A 79 11.33 -13.51 -3.85
CA ALA A 79 12.32 -13.48 -4.92
C ALA A 79 13.41 -12.40 -4.73
N GLY A 80 13.33 -11.56 -3.69
CA GLY A 80 14.26 -10.45 -3.46
C GLY A 80 14.12 -9.28 -4.44
N SER A 81 13.03 -9.21 -5.20
CA SER A 81 12.75 -8.10 -6.13
C SER A 81 12.19 -6.88 -5.41
N LEU A 82 11.56 -7.08 -4.25
CA LEU A 82 11.11 -6.06 -3.32
C LEU A 82 11.75 -6.26 -1.96
N ASP A 83 11.98 -5.17 -1.24
CA ASP A 83 12.49 -5.18 0.13
C ASP A 83 11.33 -5.23 1.13
N VAL A 84 10.30 -4.45 0.86
CA VAL A 84 9.09 -4.32 1.69
C VAL A 84 7.86 -4.28 0.78
N GLY A 85 6.73 -4.76 1.29
CA GLY A 85 5.49 -4.62 0.54
C GLY A 85 4.25 -4.69 1.42
N GLN A 86 3.12 -4.25 0.89
CA GLN A 86 1.84 -4.34 1.57
C GLN A 86 1.20 -5.71 1.32
N ALA A 87 0.73 -6.35 2.38
CA ALA A 87 -0.04 -7.59 2.26
C ALA A 87 -1.16 -7.65 3.30
N SER A 88 -2.27 -8.33 2.95
CA SER A 88 -3.26 -8.80 3.90
C SER A 88 -2.74 -10.03 4.66
N VAL A 89 -3.47 -10.44 5.68
CA VAL A 89 -3.04 -11.55 6.55
C VAL A 89 -2.99 -12.88 5.80
N SER A 90 -3.97 -13.15 4.91
CA SER A 90 -4.11 -14.45 4.24
C SER A 90 -2.93 -14.82 3.32
N PRO A 91 -2.44 -13.94 2.41
CA PRO A 91 -1.24 -14.24 1.62
C PRO A 91 0.00 -14.50 2.48
N VAL A 92 0.14 -13.82 3.61
CA VAL A 92 1.26 -14.05 4.54
C VAL A 92 1.13 -15.42 5.22
N ALA A 93 -0.07 -15.77 5.70
CA ALA A 93 -0.34 -17.08 6.30
C ALA A 93 -0.08 -18.21 5.30
N LEU A 94 -0.55 -18.04 4.05
CA LEU A 94 -0.32 -19.02 2.98
C LEU A 94 1.17 -19.17 2.66
N ALA A 95 1.93 -18.07 2.62
CA ALA A 95 3.38 -18.10 2.45
C ALA A 95 4.06 -18.95 3.55
N HIS A 96 3.66 -18.75 4.81
CA HIS A 96 4.18 -19.55 5.92
C HIS A 96 3.85 -21.04 5.78
N GLN A 97 2.65 -21.39 5.32
CA GLN A 97 2.28 -22.80 5.06
C GLN A 97 3.18 -23.44 3.99
N HIS A 98 3.71 -22.65 3.07
CA HIS A 98 4.66 -23.09 2.03
C HIS A 98 6.13 -22.93 2.43
N GLY A 99 6.43 -22.67 3.71
CA GLY A 99 7.79 -22.53 4.21
C GLY A 99 8.47 -21.19 3.85
N ILE A 100 7.71 -20.21 3.37
CA ILE A 100 8.23 -18.88 3.05
C ILE A 100 8.12 -17.99 4.28
N SER A 101 9.26 -17.61 4.85
CA SER A 101 9.32 -16.78 6.06
C SER A 101 9.18 -15.29 5.74
N ILE A 102 7.95 -14.79 5.87
CA ILE A 102 7.60 -13.38 5.71
C ILE A 102 6.92 -12.90 7.00
N ARG A 103 7.20 -11.67 7.42
CA ARG A 103 6.71 -11.12 8.68
C ARG A 103 6.19 -9.70 8.51
N PHE A 104 5.15 -9.36 9.27
CA PHE A 104 4.68 -7.98 9.41
C PHE A 104 5.70 -7.14 10.19
N ILE A 105 5.98 -5.93 9.66
CA ILE A 105 6.88 -4.95 10.24
C ILE A 105 6.18 -3.65 10.63
N ALA A 106 5.02 -3.36 10.04
CA ALA A 106 4.16 -2.22 10.40
C ALA A 106 2.71 -2.49 9.98
N ALA A 107 1.73 -1.87 10.65
CA ALA A 107 0.33 -1.88 10.22
C ALA A 107 0.13 -0.90 9.06
N SER A 108 -0.78 -1.24 8.12
CA SER A 108 -1.24 -0.32 7.09
C SER A 108 -2.74 -0.03 7.18
N GLY A 109 -3.55 -1.00 7.58
CA GLY A 109 -4.99 -0.84 7.78
C GLY A 109 -5.49 -1.68 8.94
N ILE A 110 -6.33 -1.08 9.79
CA ILE A 110 -7.02 -1.74 10.90
C ILE A 110 -8.50 -1.43 10.77
N TYR A 111 -9.33 -2.47 10.80
CA TYR A 111 -10.78 -2.28 10.95
C TYR A 111 -11.10 -1.99 12.42
N THR A 112 -11.87 -0.94 12.65
CA THR A 112 -12.27 -0.52 13.99
C THR A 112 -13.81 -0.33 14.13
N GLY A 113 -14.58 -0.65 13.02
CA GLY A 113 -16.03 -0.37 12.97
C GLY A 113 -16.37 1.12 13.08
N PRO A 114 -17.60 1.52 12.85
CA PRO A 114 -18.67 0.88 12.09
C PRO A 114 -18.56 1.12 10.56
N ILE A 115 -17.52 1.84 10.12
CA ILE A 115 -17.30 2.11 8.69
C ILE A 115 -16.67 0.86 8.07
N GLY A 116 -17.41 0.18 7.17
CA GLY A 116 -16.94 -1.02 6.52
C GLY A 116 -15.75 -0.78 5.60
N ASN A 117 -14.76 -1.67 5.67
CA ASN A 117 -13.64 -1.67 4.73
C ASN A 117 -13.92 -2.56 3.51
N THR A 118 -14.62 -3.68 3.73
CA THR A 118 -14.93 -4.69 2.71
C THR A 118 -16.43 -4.64 2.42
N ILE A 119 -16.79 -4.22 1.21
CA ILE A 119 -18.18 -3.97 0.83
C ILE A 119 -18.58 -4.90 -0.32
N LEU A 120 -19.65 -5.65 -0.14
CA LEU A 120 -20.29 -6.41 -1.20
C LEU A 120 -21.25 -5.50 -1.96
N MET A 121 -21.04 -5.37 -3.26
CA MET A 121 -21.84 -4.51 -4.12
C MET A 121 -22.46 -5.31 -5.27
N VAL A 122 -23.67 -4.89 -5.68
CA VAL A 122 -24.37 -5.40 -6.86
C VAL A 122 -24.78 -4.24 -7.75
N SER A 123 -25.03 -4.51 -9.04
CA SER A 123 -25.56 -3.47 -9.94
C SER A 123 -26.83 -2.83 -9.37
N LYS A 124 -27.03 -1.53 -9.57
CA LYS A 124 -28.29 -0.85 -9.19
C LYS A 124 -29.53 -1.51 -9.81
N LYS A 125 -29.37 -2.17 -10.99
CA LYS A 125 -30.44 -2.90 -11.68
C LYS A 125 -30.66 -4.31 -11.13
N SER A 126 -29.78 -4.80 -10.25
CA SER A 126 -29.87 -6.13 -9.67
C SER A 126 -31.04 -6.26 -8.70
N THR A 127 -31.70 -7.41 -8.74
CA THR A 127 -32.76 -7.83 -7.79
C THR A 127 -32.20 -8.57 -6.59
N ILE A 128 -30.88 -8.80 -6.54
CA ILE A 128 -30.21 -9.47 -5.41
C ILE A 128 -30.33 -8.58 -4.16
N THR A 129 -30.80 -9.18 -3.05
CA THR A 129 -31.04 -8.50 -1.78
C THR A 129 -30.50 -9.29 -0.58
N SER A 130 -30.12 -10.56 -0.75
CA SER A 130 -29.66 -11.46 0.32
C SER A 130 -28.62 -12.45 -0.17
N GLY A 131 -28.03 -13.21 0.74
CA GLY A 131 -27.13 -14.33 0.41
C GLY A 131 -27.84 -15.44 -0.36
N ALA A 132 -29.14 -15.67 -0.08
CA ALA A 132 -29.95 -16.66 -0.80
C ALA A 132 -29.94 -16.38 -2.30
N ASP A 133 -30.03 -15.11 -2.72
CA ASP A 133 -30.04 -14.70 -4.14
C ASP A 133 -28.65 -14.87 -4.81
N LEU A 134 -27.59 -15.04 -4.01
CA LEU A 134 -26.22 -15.21 -4.50
C LEU A 134 -25.84 -16.68 -4.74
N SER A 135 -26.65 -17.65 -4.31
CA SER A 135 -26.41 -19.07 -4.59
C SER A 135 -26.31 -19.31 -6.11
N GLY A 136 -25.24 -19.96 -6.56
CA GLY A 136 -24.95 -20.22 -7.97
C GLY A 136 -24.47 -19.01 -8.78
N LYS A 137 -24.32 -17.84 -8.19
CA LYS A 137 -23.89 -16.59 -8.84
C LYS A 137 -22.37 -16.47 -8.94
N THR A 138 -21.92 -15.51 -9.75
CA THR A 138 -20.49 -15.18 -9.89
C THR A 138 -20.16 -13.91 -9.14
N ILE A 139 -19.16 -13.99 -8.26
CA ILE A 139 -18.68 -12.85 -7.45
C ILE A 139 -17.21 -12.55 -7.78
N ALA A 140 -16.92 -11.30 -8.12
CA ALA A 140 -15.55 -10.82 -8.27
C ALA A 140 -14.91 -10.52 -6.92
N ILE A 141 -13.69 -11.00 -6.73
CA ILE A 141 -12.84 -10.71 -5.55
C ILE A 141 -11.41 -10.40 -5.99
N GLY A 142 -10.60 -9.78 -5.10
CA GLY A 142 -9.22 -9.41 -5.41
C GLY A 142 -8.25 -10.59 -5.37
N ILE A 143 -8.46 -11.54 -4.47
CA ILE A 143 -7.61 -12.70 -4.25
C ILE A 143 -8.49 -13.87 -3.81
N LEU A 144 -8.35 -15.03 -4.47
CA LEU A 144 -9.01 -16.26 -4.06
C LEU A 144 -8.43 -16.76 -2.72
N LYS A 145 -9.30 -17.29 -1.86
CA LYS A 145 -8.96 -17.83 -0.54
C LYS A 145 -8.37 -16.78 0.41
N ASP A 146 -8.67 -15.49 0.19
CA ASP A 146 -8.33 -14.40 1.07
C ASP A 146 -9.45 -14.11 2.08
N LEU A 147 -9.16 -13.23 3.04
CA LEU A 147 -10.11 -12.75 4.06
C LEU A 147 -11.41 -12.24 3.42
N THR A 148 -11.31 -11.48 2.32
CA THR A 148 -12.49 -10.93 1.62
C THR A 148 -13.42 -12.00 1.07
N GLN A 149 -12.89 -13.13 0.60
CA GLN A 149 -13.71 -14.28 0.22
C GLN A 149 -14.36 -14.94 1.44
N PHE A 150 -13.61 -15.07 2.54
CA PHE A 150 -14.14 -15.64 3.76
C PHE A 150 -15.28 -14.78 4.32
N GLU A 151 -15.11 -13.47 4.42
CA GLU A 151 -16.15 -12.53 4.82
C GLU A 151 -17.39 -12.65 3.94
N ALA A 152 -17.22 -12.69 2.60
CA ALA A 152 -18.34 -12.84 1.67
C ALA A 152 -19.04 -14.19 1.84
N SER A 153 -18.29 -15.29 1.98
CA SER A 153 -18.86 -16.61 2.18
C SER A 153 -19.65 -16.69 3.49
N THR A 154 -19.10 -16.15 4.58
CA THR A 154 -19.78 -16.12 5.87
C THR A 154 -21.09 -15.35 5.78
N TRP A 155 -21.07 -14.15 5.19
CA TRP A 155 -22.30 -13.34 5.04
C TRP A 155 -23.37 -14.06 4.18
N ILE A 156 -22.94 -14.71 3.09
CA ILE A 156 -23.86 -15.46 2.22
C ILE A 156 -24.54 -16.59 3.00
N ASP A 157 -23.76 -17.37 3.75
CA ASP A 157 -24.28 -18.49 4.55
C ASP A 157 -25.19 -18.01 5.68
N GLU A 158 -24.83 -16.93 6.39
CA GLU A 158 -25.63 -16.33 7.45
C GLU A 158 -26.95 -15.71 6.95
N THR A 159 -27.02 -15.31 5.69
CA THR A 159 -28.22 -14.68 5.08
C THR A 159 -28.99 -15.61 4.14
N GLY A 160 -28.86 -16.93 4.37
CA GLY A 160 -29.70 -17.98 3.78
C GLY A 160 -29.23 -18.50 2.42
N GLY A 161 -28.01 -18.16 1.99
CA GLY A 161 -27.37 -18.69 0.78
C GLY A 161 -26.54 -19.95 1.05
N ASP A 162 -25.90 -20.45 0.00
CA ASP A 162 -24.88 -21.51 0.04
C ASP A 162 -23.62 -21.00 -0.70
N SER A 163 -22.64 -20.55 0.07
CA SER A 163 -21.39 -20.01 -0.46
C SER A 163 -20.59 -21.02 -1.29
N LYS A 164 -20.80 -22.33 -1.08
CA LYS A 164 -20.14 -23.40 -1.84
C LYS A 164 -20.62 -23.45 -3.29
N THR A 165 -21.81 -22.93 -3.57
CA THR A 165 -22.37 -22.86 -4.93
C THR A 165 -21.93 -21.60 -5.68
N VAL A 166 -21.36 -20.62 -4.98
CA VAL A 166 -20.90 -19.36 -5.56
C VAL A 166 -19.61 -19.57 -6.34
N ARG A 167 -19.54 -19.00 -7.52
CA ARG A 167 -18.32 -18.96 -8.32
C ARG A 167 -17.54 -17.68 -8.02
N PHE A 168 -16.56 -17.75 -7.15
CA PHE A 168 -15.60 -16.66 -6.93
C PHE A 168 -14.59 -16.61 -8.08
N ILE A 169 -14.32 -15.41 -8.61
CA ILE A 169 -13.31 -15.18 -9.64
C ILE A 169 -12.39 -14.03 -9.24
N GLU A 170 -11.08 -14.18 -9.53
CA GLU A 170 -10.13 -13.08 -9.32
C GLU A 170 -10.26 -12.03 -10.42
N VAL A 171 -10.46 -10.80 -10.01
CA VAL A 171 -10.45 -9.62 -10.87
C VAL A 171 -9.57 -8.56 -10.21
N ARG A 172 -8.75 -7.88 -11.01
CA ARG A 172 -7.97 -6.74 -10.48
C ARG A 172 -8.94 -5.72 -9.87
N ILE A 173 -8.66 -5.29 -8.64
CA ILE A 173 -9.61 -4.47 -7.87
C ILE A 173 -10.02 -3.18 -8.60
N SER A 174 -9.10 -2.56 -9.35
CA SER A 174 -9.38 -1.37 -10.16
C SER A 174 -10.30 -1.62 -11.37
N GLU A 175 -10.48 -2.88 -11.78
CA GLU A 175 -11.33 -3.29 -12.90
C GLU A 175 -12.72 -3.76 -12.43
N MET A 176 -12.88 -4.06 -11.14
CA MET A 176 -14.14 -4.61 -10.60
C MET A 176 -15.36 -3.71 -10.80
N PRO A 177 -15.30 -2.37 -10.63
CA PRO A 177 -16.46 -1.52 -10.91
C PRO A 177 -16.97 -1.68 -12.35
N ALA A 178 -16.05 -1.75 -13.32
CA ALA A 178 -16.42 -1.90 -14.74
C ALA A 178 -17.03 -3.27 -15.04
N VAL A 179 -16.43 -4.37 -14.55
CA VAL A 179 -16.96 -5.71 -14.80
C VAL A 179 -18.32 -5.94 -14.13
N LEU A 180 -18.58 -5.26 -13.00
CA LEU A 180 -19.88 -5.27 -12.33
C LEU A 180 -20.92 -4.45 -13.13
N GLU A 181 -20.55 -3.27 -13.61
CA GLU A 181 -21.40 -2.42 -14.44
C GLU A 181 -21.80 -3.12 -15.77
N GLU A 182 -20.85 -3.79 -16.41
CA GLU A 182 -21.05 -4.56 -17.65
C GLU A 182 -21.85 -5.86 -17.44
N GLY A 183 -22.16 -6.23 -16.19
CA GLY A 183 -22.89 -7.46 -15.87
C GLY A 183 -22.10 -8.74 -16.13
N ARG A 184 -20.77 -8.68 -16.19
CA ARG A 184 -19.89 -9.86 -16.32
C ARG A 184 -19.81 -10.67 -15.03
N VAL A 185 -20.16 -10.05 -13.91
CA VAL A 185 -20.32 -10.67 -12.59
C VAL A 185 -21.62 -10.20 -11.96
N ASP A 186 -22.20 -11.02 -11.08
CA ASP A 186 -23.45 -10.69 -10.39
C ASP A 186 -23.22 -9.76 -9.19
N ALA A 187 -22.06 -9.89 -8.53
CA ALA A 187 -21.62 -9.06 -7.42
C ALA A 187 -20.11 -8.88 -7.44
N ALA A 188 -19.62 -7.88 -6.68
CA ALA A 188 -18.20 -7.63 -6.48
C ALA A 188 -17.91 -7.26 -5.03
N VAL A 189 -16.81 -7.78 -4.48
CA VAL A 189 -16.29 -7.38 -3.17
C VAL A 189 -15.29 -6.27 -3.39
N LEU A 190 -15.63 -5.07 -2.96
CA LEU A 190 -14.88 -3.85 -3.18
C LEU A 190 -14.37 -3.26 -1.87
N ILE A 191 -13.26 -2.54 -1.97
CA ILE A 191 -12.71 -1.68 -0.92
C ILE A 191 -12.46 -0.29 -1.49
N GLU A 192 -12.32 0.72 -0.62
CA GLU A 192 -12.05 2.08 -1.11
C GLU A 192 -10.68 2.15 -1.82
N PRO A 193 -10.58 2.96 -2.88
CA PRO A 193 -11.56 3.95 -3.39
C PRO A 193 -12.60 3.39 -4.38
N PHE A 194 -12.57 2.09 -4.65
CA PHE A 194 -13.40 1.47 -5.70
C PHE A 194 -14.87 1.29 -5.29
N VAL A 195 -15.17 1.27 -3.99
CA VAL A 195 -16.55 1.37 -3.49
C VAL A 195 -17.18 2.68 -3.95
N THR A 196 -16.50 3.79 -3.69
CA THR A 196 -16.97 5.12 -4.11
C THR A 196 -17.08 5.22 -5.64
N THR A 197 -16.11 4.70 -6.38
CA THR A 197 -16.17 4.62 -7.85
C THR A 197 -17.42 3.87 -8.32
N ALA A 198 -17.74 2.72 -7.72
CA ALA A 198 -18.86 1.89 -8.12
C ALA A 198 -20.24 2.47 -7.77
N LYS A 199 -20.36 3.38 -6.80
CA LYS A 199 -21.64 3.98 -6.35
C LYS A 199 -22.44 4.64 -7.47
N THR A 200 -21.82 5.02 -8.58
CA THR A 200 -22.50 5.58 -9.74
C THR A 200 -23.43 4.57 -10.41
N THR A 201 -23.02 3.29 -10.49
CA THR A 201 -23.71 2.21 -11.24
C THR A 201 -24.13 1.03 -10.36
N ALA A 202 -23.56 0.93 -9.16
CA ALA A 202 -23.81 -0.14 -8.20
C ALA A 202 -24.40 0.38 -6.87
N LYS A 203 -24.97 -0.53 -6.10
CA LYS A 203 -25.50 -0.33 -4.75
C LYS A 203 -24.83 -1.27 -3.78
N VAL A 204 -24.70 -0.83 -2.52
CA VAL A 204 -24.23 -1.67 -1.42
C VAL A 204 -25.28 -2.76 -1.15
N LEU A 205 -24.82 -4.00 -1.09
CA LEU A 205 -25.61 -5.14 -0.62
C LEU A 205 -25.32 -5.43 0.85
N ALA A 206 -24.03 -5.44 1.22
CA ALA A 206 -23.62 -5.70 2.59
C ALA A 206 -22.28 -5.03 2.94
N ASN A 207 -22.10 -4.70 4.22
CA ASN A 207 -20.81 -4.46 4.85
C ASN A 207 -20.25 -5.80 5.36
N LEU A 208 -19.29 -6.37 4.67
CA LEU A 208 -18.74 -7.69 5.01
C LEU A 208 -17.81 -7.64 6.22
N SER A 209 -17.22 -6.48 6.53
CA SER A 209 -16.30 -6.34 7.66
C SER A 209 -16.96 -6.66 9.01
N ASP A 210 -18.28 -6.53 9.08
CA ASP A 210 -19.05 -6.80 10.32
C ASP A 210 -19.11 -8.31 10.64
N THR A 211 -18.92 -9.20 9.65
CA THR A 211 -18.95 -10.65 9.85
C THR A 211 -17.81 -11.16 10.72
N MET A 212 -16.71 -10.40 10.82
CA MET A 212 -15.53 -10.79 11.61
C MET A 212 -15.66 -10.42 13.10
N GLY A 213 -16.60 -9.55 13.46
CA GLY A 213 -16.76 -9.02 14.83
C GLY A 213 -15.53 -8.22 15.27
N GLY A 214 -15.64 -7.18 16.02
CA GLY A 214 -14.57 -6.43 16.67
C GLY A 214 -13.40 -5.93 15.77
N PRO A 215 -12.45 -5.20 16.35
CA PRO A 215 -11.30 -4.68 15.61
C PRO A 215 -10.32 -5.78 15.14
N TYR A 216 -9.84 -5.69 13.90
CA TYR A 216 -8.82 -6.59 13.36
C TYR A 216 -7.87 -5.89 12.37
N ILE A 217 -6.69 -6.48 12.18
CA ILE A 217 -5.72 -6.00 11.19
C ILE A 217 -6.17 -6.47 9.80
N ILE A 218 -6.44 -5.52 8.91
CA ILE A 218 -6.78 -5.78 7.51
C ILE A 218 -5.52 -6.11 6.72
N SER A 219 -4.51 -5.26 6.85
CA SER A 219 -3.26 -5.34 6.10
C SER A 219 -2.11 -4.65 6.83
N GLY A 220 -0.91 -5.00 6.42
CA GLY A 220 0.31 -4.41 6.97
C GLY A 220 1.45 -4.44 5.98
N TRP A 221 2.55 -3.83 6.35
CA TRP A 221 3.81 -3.86 5.64
C TRP A 221 4.59 -5.10 6.06
N VAL A 222 5.07 -5.84 5.09
CA VAL A 222 5.75 -7.12 5.29
C VAL A 222 7.12 -7.12 4.62
N SER A 223 8.01 -7.95 5.13
CA SER A 223 9.31 -8.24 4.53
C SER A 223 9.74 -9.68 4.85
N SER A 224 10.76 -10.19 4.17
CA SER A 224 11.32 -11.50 4.49
C SER A 224 12.11 -11.45 5.80
N ASP A 225 12.09 -12.56 6.55
CA ASP A 225 12.85 -12.69 7.80
C ASP A 225 14.34 -12.45 7.59
N ASP A 226 14.88 -12.88 6.46
CA ASP A 226 16.29 -12.68 6.12
C ASP A 226 16.64 -11.21 5.91
N TRP A 227 15.77 -10.48 5.22
CA TRP A 227 15.97 -9.05 5.00
C TRP A 227 15.84 -8.27 6.32
N ILE A 228 14.83 -8.59 7.15
CA ILE A 228 14.62 -7.99 8.48
C ILE A 228 15.86 -8.16 9.36
N ARG A 229 16.42 -9.38 9.41
CA ARG A 229 17.63 -9.66 10.22
C ARG A 229 18.85 -8.88 9.76
N ARG A 230 19.00 -8.70 8.44
CA ARG A 230 20.14 -7.96 7.87
C ARG A 230 19.99 -6.44 7.98
N ASN A 231 18.76 -5.93 8.14
CA ASN A 231 18.45 -4.51 8.05
C ASN A 231 17.56 -4.01 9.22
N PRO A 232 17.87 -4.31 10.49
CA PRO A 232 16.95 -4.01 11.60
C PRO A 232 16.68 -2.51 11.77
N GLU A 233 17.67 -1.65 11.56
CA GLU A 233 17.49 -0.20 11.67
C GLU A 233 16.71 0.38 10.48
N VAL A 234 16.84 -0.19 9.29
CA VAL A 234 16.03 0.17 8.13
C VAL A 234 14.56 -0.16 8.40
N VAL A 235 14.27 -1.34 8.97
CA VAL A 235 12.92 -1.77 9.36
C VAL A 235 12.29 -0.78 10.34
N LYS A 236 13.01 -0.37 11.38
CA LYS A 236 12.51 0.59 12.38
C LYS A 236 12.18 1.95 11.74
N ARG A 237 13.10 2.48 10.92
CA ARG A 237 12.89 3.75 10.21
C ARG A 237 11.72 3.67 9.25
N TYR A 238 11.60 2.57 8.47
CA TYR A 238 10.49 2.36 7.55
C TYR A 238 9.14 2.30 8.28
N ALA A 239 9.05 1.53 9.37
CA ALA A 239 7.84 1.45 10.19
C ALA A 239 7.43 2.84 10.75
N ALA A 240 8.41 3.65 11.17
CA ALA A 240 8.15 5.01 11.63
C ALA A 240 7.62 5.92 10.50
N VAL A 241 8.17 5.80 9.28
CA VAL A 241 7.68 6.53 8.10
C VAL A 241 6.25 6.14 7.77
N MET A 242 5.91 4.85 7.74
CA MET A 242 4.55 4.39 7.46
C MET A 242 3.55 4.85 8.52
N LYS A 243 3.93 4.78 9.80
CA LYS A 243 3.11 5.34 10.90
C LYS A 243 2.86 6.84 10.71
N ARG A 244 3.92 7.62 10.40
CA ARG A 244 3.81 9.07 10.16
C ARG A 244 2.87 9.36 8.97
N ALA A 245 3.00 8.62 7.87
CA ALA A 245 2.17 8.77 6.70
C ALA A 245 0.70 8.45 6.98
N GLY A 246 0.41 7.37 7.71
CA GLY A 246 -0.96 7.03 8.10
C GLY A 246 -1.60 8.07 9.04
N ILE A 247 -0.86 8.57 10.04
CA ILE A 247 -1.34 9.63 10.94
C ILE A 247 -1.65 10.90 10.14
N TRP A 248 -0.74 11.28 9.22
CA TRP A 248 -0.94 12.46 8.38
C TRP A 248 -2.19 12.31 7.50
N ALA A 249 -2.36 11.17 6.82
CA ALA A 249 -3.50 10.93 5.94
C ALA A 249 -4.83 11.03 6.69
N ASN A 250 -4.93 10.46 7.88
CA ASN A 250 -6.13 10.56 8.73
C ASN A 250 -6.43 11.99 9.18
N ALA A 251 -5.41 12.84 9.34
CA ALA A 251 -5.58 14.24 9.73
C ALA A 251 -5.84 15.17 8.52
N HIS A 252 -5.55 14.72 7.29
CA HIS A 252 -5.62 15.53 6.07
C HIS A 252 -6.39 14.77 4.96
N PRO A 253 -7.69 14.47 5.16
CA PRO A 253 -8.45 13.62 4.23
C PRO A 253 -8.53 14.19 2.81
N LYS A 254 -8.61 15.52 2.66
CA LYS A 254 -8.70 16.15 1.34
C LYS A 254 -7.37 16.04 0.58
N GLU A 255 -6.26 16.40 1.22
CA GLU A 255 -4.94 16.35 0.59
C GLU A 255 -4.50 14.91 0.31
N SER A 256 -4.87 13.96 1.18
CA SER A 256 -4.60 12.54 0.94
C SER A 256 -5.43 11.99 -0.22
N ALA A 257 -6.67 12.45 -0.41
CA ALA A 257 -7.50 12.13 -1.57
C ALA A 257 -6.86 12.62 -2.88
N ASP A 258 -6.30 13.84 -2.92
CA ASP A 258 -5.60 14.36 -4.11
C ASP A 258 -4.38 13.49 -4.50
N ILE A 259 -3.64 12.98 -3.52
CA ILE A 259 -2.52 12.06 -3.75
C ILE A 259 -3.04 10.69 -4.21
N LEU A 260 -4.10 10.17 -3.57
CA LEU A 260 -4.75 8.92 -3.95
C LEU A 260 -5.16 8.94 -5.43
N VAL A 261 -5.86 9.97 -5.89
CA VAL A 261 -6.26 10.16 -7.30
C VAL A 261 -5.07 10.04 -8.23
N ARG A 262 -3.98 10.75 -7.89
CA ARG A 262 -2.77 10.80 -8.73
C ARG A 262 -2.16 9.44 -9.01
N TYR A 263 -2.20 8.53 -8.02
CA TYR A 263 -1.51 7.24 -8.10
C TYR A 263 -2.44 6.04 -8.30
N SER A 264 -3.69 6.10 -7.86
CA SER A 264 -4.66 4.99 -8.00
C SER A 264 -5.32 4.91 -9.36
N LYS A 265 -5.18 5.97 -10.21
CA LYS A 265 -5.86 6.11 -11.51
C LYS A 265 -7.39 6.18 -11.41
N ILE A 266 -7.94 6.49 -10.24
CA ILE A 266 -9.36 6.79 -10.11
C ILE A 266 -9.67 8.18 -10.65
N ARG A 267 -10.94 8.41 -10.97
CA ARG A 267 -11.39 9.74 -11.44
C ARG A 267 -11.40 10.73 -10.27
N PRO A 268 -11.03 12.01 -10.50
CA PRO A 268 -10.99 13.02 -9.43
C PRO A 268 -12.33 13.29 -8.74
N ASP A 269 -13.46 13.07 -9.45
CA ASP A 269 -14.81 13.28 -8.94
C ASP A 269 -15.29 12.16 -8.00
N VAL A 270 -14.44 11.17 -7.72
CA VAL A 270 -14.75 9.96 -6.94
C VAL A 270 -13.88 9.83 -5.69
N ALA A 271 -12.87 10.71 -5.50
CA ALA A 271 -11.93 10.65 -4.38
C ALA A 271 -12.40 11.43 -3.13
#